data_f2fcb3f525ac56c2311c0aa10666e977
#
_entry.id   f2fcb3f525ac56c2311c0aa10666e977
#
_cell.length_a   1.000
_cell.length_b   1.000
_cell.length_c   1.000
_cell.angle_alpha   90.00
_cell.angle_beta   90.00
_cell.angle_gamma   90.00
#
_symmetry.space_group_name_H-M   'P 1'
#
loop_
_entity.id
_entity.type
_entity.pdbx_description
1 polymer ?
#
loop_
_entity_poly.entity_id
_entity_poly.type
_entity_poly.pdbx_seq_one_letter_code
_entity_poly.pdbx_strand_id
1 'polypeptide(L)'
;MIEGLRLDIPMSRAFVPLYQSQRRYQGAKGGRAGAKSHFYGALTVEEMFTQHTRIACVREVQNSMKDSVKQLIEDKINSITATDIDTGKQWPVAPWFKVTEREIVCKHTDSLCIFKGLQNHTATSIKSLEGFNRAWYEESQSLTQRSLDMATPTFRVAGTQQWFSWNPDLETDPVDVFFNTAIAENDPDFTLVTVNYWDNPWFDAGTRADMERDKRRDYDKYLWIWCGQYRKNSAAQVFKHVKVEPFELPDDGYQVVLLGGADWGFSVDPTVALICFIRGRKLFIWREVYEVGCEID
;
A
#
# COMPACT_ATOMS: atom_id res chain seq x y z
N MET A 1 9.99 -21.78 -18.71
CA MET A 1 10.33 -20.72 -19.69
C MET A 1 10.19 -21.35 -21.06
N ILE A 2 9.64 -20.62 -22.02
CA ILE A 2 9.68 -21.02 -23.42
C ILE A 2 11.14 -20.85 -23.83
N GLU A 3 11.83 -21.95 -24.10
CA GLU A 3 13.22 -21.89 -24.57
C GLU A 3 13.29 -21.00 -25.81
N GLY A 4 14.23 -20.07 -25.84
CA GLY A 4 14.48 -19.18 -26.95
C GLY A 4 13.63 -17.90 -27.02
N LEU A 5 12.76 -17.60 -26.05
CA LEU A 5 12.00 -16.34 -26.02
C LEU A 5 12.43 -15.41 -24.89
N ARG A 6 12.58 -14.13 -25.22
CA ARG A 6 12.77 -13.02 -24.26
C ARG A 6 11.56 -12.09 -24.34
N LEU A 7 11.02 -11.71 -23.18
CA LEU A 7 10.03 -10.64 -23.10
C LEU A 7 10.73 -9.30 -22.87
N ASP A 8 10.36 -8.30 -23.64
CA ASP A 8 10.89 -6.95 -23.52
C ASP A 8 9.97 -6.14 -22.58
N ILE A 9 10.32 -6.14 -21.28
CA ILE A 9 9.56 -5.49 -20.21
C ILE A 9 10.40 -4.35 -19.62
N PRO A 10 10.04 -3.09 -19.89
CA PRO A 10 10.71 -1.95 -19.29
C PRO A 10 10.40 -1.88 -17.78
N MET A 11 11.44 -1.84 -16.94
CA MET A 11 11.33 -1.84 -15.50
C MET A 11 12.33 -0.84 -14.87
N SER A 12 11.89 -0.11 -13.84
CA SER A 12 12.82 0.67 -13.03
C SER A 12 13.77 -0.23 -12.23
N ARG A 13 15.03 0.17 -12.11
CA ARG A 13 16.05 -0.56 -11.34
C ARG A 13 15.66 -0.76 -9.87
N ALA A 14 14.84 0.12 -9.32
CA ALA A 14 14.36 0.01 -7.94
C ALA A 14 13.55 -1.28 -7.68
N PHE A 15 12.96 -1.91 -8.72
CA PHE A 15 12.21 -3.16 -8.59
C PHE A 15 13.04 -4.43 -8.75
N VAL A 16 14.33 -4.33 -9.12
CA VAL A 16 15.19 -5.50 -9.32
C VAL A 16 15.20 -6.45 -8.10
N PRO A 17 15.26 -5.96 -6.84
CA PRO A 17 15.20 -6.86 -5.68
C PRO A 17 13.90 -7.66 -5.59
N LEU A 18 12.76 -7.10 -5.98
CA LEU A 18 11.48 -7.83 -6.03
C LEU A 18 11.44 -8.80 -7.21
N TYR A 19 11.87 -8.37 -8.38
CA TYR A 19 11.89 -9.21 -9.58
C TYR A 19 12.74 -10.48 -9.41
N GLN A 20 13.86 -10.37 -8.71
CA GLN A 20 14.74 -11.51 -8.42
C GLN A 20 14.31 -12.30 -7.19
N SER A 21 13.37 -11.80 -6.38
CA SER A 21 12.94 -12.43 -5.15
C SER A 21 12.06 -13.65 -5.41
N GLN A 22 12.36 -14.74 -4.69
CA GLN A 22 11.50 -15.93 -4.61
C GLN A 22 10.74 -16.01 -3.28
N ARG A 23 10.80 -14.95 -2.49
CA ARG A 23 10.17 -14.89 -1.17
C ARG A 23 8.66 -14.83 -1.28
N ARG A 24 8.00 -15.34 -0.24
CA ARG A 24 6.54 -15.46 -0.20
C ARG A 24 5.82 -14.11 -0.22
N TYR A 25 6.32 -13.13 0.52
CA TYR A 25 5.71 -11.81 0.65
C TYR A 25 6.62 -10.73 0.06
N GLN A 26 6.10 -10.04 -0.94
CA GLN A 26 6.88 -9.05 -1.69
C GLN A 26 6.13 -7.72 -1.72
N GLY A 27 6.70 -6.69 -1.11
CA GLY A 27 6.11 -5.38 -0.96
C GLY A 27 6.82 -4.30 -1.74
N ALA A 28 6.04 -3.47 -2.45
CA ALA A 28 6.49 -2.20 -3.01
C ALA A 28 5.70 -1.06 -2.39
N LYS A 29 6.32 -0.28 -1.50
CA LYS A 29 5.71 0.91 -0.90
C LYS A 29 6.36 2.20 -1.38
N GLY A 30 5.67 3.33 -1.21
CA GLY A 30 6.22 4.64 -1.55
C GLY A 30 5.17 5.58 -2.12
N GLY A 31 5.57 6.79 -2.47
CA GLY A 31 4.69 7.84 -2.95
C GLY A 31 4.06 7.57 -4.32
N ARG A 32 3.18 8.47 -4.74
CA ARG A 32 2.59 8.44 -6.08
C ARG A 32 3.66 8.52 -7.17
N ALA A 33 3.30 8.05 -8.36
CA ALA A 33 4.13 8.03 -9.56
C ALA A 33 5.42 7.19 -9.44
N GLY A 34 5.57 6.32 -8.42
CA GLY A 34 6.70 5.38 -8.31
C GLY A 34 6.61 4.17 -9.25
N ALA A 35 5.59 4.08 -10.13
CA ALA A 35 5.37 2.99 -11.09
C ALA A 35 5.12 1.58 -10.46
N LYS A 36 4.73 1.51 -9.18
CA LYS A 36 4.51 0.24 -8.45
C LYS A 36 3.47 -0.67 -9.14
N SER A 37 2.29 -0.12 -9.46
CA SER A 37 1.22 -0.88 -10.14
C SER A 37 1.65 -1.27 -11.57
N HIS A 38 2.42 -0.41 -12.27
CA HIS A 38 2.97 -0.74 -13.59
C HIS A 38 3.96 -1.90 -13.55
N PHE A 39 4.76 -2.01 -12.49
CA PHE A 39 5.67 -3.13 -12.27
C PHE A 39 4.90 -4.43 -12.08
N TYR A 40 3.96 -4.49 -11.13
CA TYR A 40 3.19 -5.71 -10.88
C TYR A 40 2.23 -6.06 -12.03
N GLY A 41 1.70 -5.08 -12.75
CA GLY A 41 0.94 -5.32 -13.98
C GLY A 41 1.78 -5.99 -15.06
N ALA A 42 3.01 -5.54 -15.26
CA ALA A 42 3.95 -6.15 -16.21
C ALA A 42 4.39 -7.56 -15.76
N LEU A 43 4.70 -7.72 -14.46
CA LEU A 43 5.05 -9.01 -13.86
C LEU A 43 3.90 -10.02 -13.98
N THR A 44 2.63 -9.57 -13.85
CA THR A 44 1.45 -10.39 -14.09
C THR A 44 1.44 -10.95 -15.53
N VAL A 45 1.70 -10.12 -16.53
CA VAL A 45 1.75 -10.56 -17.93
C VAL A 45 2.91 -11.52 -18.18
N GLU A 46 4.08 -11.24 -17.62
CA GLU A 46 5.26 -12.11 -17.74
C GLU A 46 5.00 -13.49 -17.12
N GLU A 47 4.54 -13.56 -15.89
CA GLU A 47 4.23 -14.80 -15.19
C GLU A 47 3.19 -15.62 -15.95
N MET A 48 2.13 -14.98 -16.44
CA MET A 48 1.09 -15.66 -17.21
C MET A 48 1.61 -16.16 -18.57
N PHE A 49 2.55 -15.46 -19.19
CA PHE A 49 3.06 -15.83 -20.50
C PHE A 49 4.16 -16.90 -20.46
N THR A 50 4.98 -16.88 -19.40
CA THR A 50 6.15 -17.76 -19.30
C THR A 50 5.89 -19.10 -18.62
N GLN A 51 4.86 -19.20 -17.79
CA GLN A 51 4.53 -20.41 -17.03
C GLN A 51 3.04 -20.49 -16.71
N HIS A 52 2.56 -21.70 -16.40
CA HIS A 52 1.18 -21.86 -15.92
C HIS A 52 1.00 -21.18 -14.55
N THR A 53 0.23 -20.10 -14.51
CA THR A 53 0.06 -19.28 -13.32
C THR A 53 -1.41 -18.91 -13.11
N ARG A 54 -1.88 -18.99 -11.86
CA ARG A 54 -3.20 -18.52 -11.46
C ARG A 54 -3.04 -17.34 -10.51
N ILE A 55 -3.41 -16.15 -10.98
CA ILE A 55 -3.21 -14.87 -10.30
C ILE A 55 -4.55 -14.33 -9.82
N ALA A 56 -4.64 -13.95 -8.54
CA ALA A 56 -5.75 -13.18 -8.02
C ALA A 56 -5.28 -11.74 -7.77
N CYS A 57 -5.80 -10.78 -8.53
CA CYS A 57 -5.68 -9.36 -8.19
C CYS A 57 -6.73 -9.01 -7.15
N VAL A 58 -6.31 -8.44 -6.03
CA VAL A 58 -7.14 -8.27 -4.82
C VAL A 58 -7.09 -6.83 -4.34
N ARG A 59 -8.23 -6.27 -3.94
CA ARG A 59 -8.37 -5.00 -3.20
C ARG A 59 -9.38 -5.17 -2.08
N GLU A 60 -9.42 -4.24 -1.12
CA GLU A 60 -10.50 -4.22 -0.13
C GLU A 60 -11.87 -4.07 -0.81
N VAL A 61 -12.02 -3.07 -1.68
CA VAL A 61 -13.28 -2.80 -2.41
C VAL A 61 -13.16 -3.15 -3.89
N GLN A 62 -14.08 -4.00 -4.39
CA GLN A 62 -14.02 -4.53 -5.76
C GLN A 62 -14.31 -3.50 -6.86
N ASN A 63 -15.23 -2.55 -6.61
CA ASN A 63 -15.80 -1.71 -7.68
C ASN A 63 -14.78 -0.83 -8.42
N SER A 64 -13.71 -0.40 -7.75
CA SER A 64 -12.65 0.42 -8.38
C SER A 64 -11.57 -0.38 -9.10
N MET A 65 -11.50 -1.69 -8.87
CA MET A 65 -10.42 -2.53 -9.37
C MET A 65 -10.61 -2.96 -10.84
N LYS A 66 -11.86 -3.22 -11.24
CA LYS A 66 -12.16 -3.68 -12.61
C LYS A 66 -11.73 -2.67 -13.67
N ASP A 67 -11.87 -1.37 -13.38
CA ASP A 67 -11.60 -0.31 -14.35
C ASP A 67 -10.13 0.13 -14.36
N SER A 68 -9.40 -0.01 -13.24
CA SER A 68 -8.02 0.47 -13.13
C SER A 68 -6.97 -0.62 -13.30
N VAL A 69 -7.02 -1.69 -12.49
CA VAL A 69 -5.99 -2.76 -12.52
C VAL A 69 -6.11 -3.62 -13.76
N LYS A 70 -7.35 -3.97 -14.13
CA LYS A 70 -7.60 -4.77 -15.33
C LYS A 70 -7.15 -4.02 -16.59
N GLN A 71 -7.54 -2.75 -16.73
CA GLN A 71 -7.12 -1.92 -17.85
C GLN A 71 -5.58 -1.79 -17.90
N LEU A 72 -4.93 -1.59 -16.74
CA LEU A 72 -3.47 -1.54 -16.67
C LEU A 72 -2.81 -2.84 -17.19
N ILE A 73 -3.34 -4.00 -16.79
CA ILE A 73 -2.81 -5.29 -17.27
C ILE A 73 -3.07 -5.44 -18.78
N GLU A 74 -4.23 -5.03 -19.28
CA GLU A 74 -4.57 -5.04 -20.71
C GLU A 74 -3.62 -4.13 -21.51
N ASP A 75 -3.33 -2.94 -21.03
CA ASP A 75 -2.36 -2.02 -21.64
C ASP A 75 -0.96 -2.66 -21.67
N LYS A 76 -0.56 -3.40 -20.62
CA LYS A 76 0.70 -4.16 -20.61
C LYS A 76 0.70 -5.29 -21.64
N ILE A 77 -0.39 -6.06 -21.74
CA ILE A 77 -0.55 -7.11 -22.76
C ILE A 77 -0.37 -6.52 -24.17
N ASN A 78 -0.94 -5.35 -24.43
CA ASN A 78 -0.86 -4.69 -25.72
C ASN A 78 0.51 -4.06 -26.03
N SER A 79 1.31 -3.77 -25.01
CA SER A 79 2.61 -3.09 -25.17
C SER A 79 3.81 -4.02 -25.11
N ILE A 80 3.68 -5.22 -24.51
CA ILE A 80 4.80 -6.16 -24.37
C ILE A 80 5.00 -6.94 -25.66
N THR A 81 6.26 -7.10 -26.04
CA THR A 81 6.68 -7.94 -27.18
C THR A 81 7.54 -9.10 -26.69
N ALA A 82 7.43 -10.21 -27.38
CA ALA A 82 8.33 -11.34 -27.25
C ALA A 82 9.34 -11.30 -28.40
N THR A 83 10.61 -11.53 -28.08
CA THR A 83 11.71 -11.59 -29.04
C THR A 83 12.30 -12.99 -29.02
N ASP A 84 12.37 -13.63 -30.17
CA ASP A 84 13.13 -14.86 -30.36
C ASP A 84 14.63 -14.56 -30.28
N ILE A 85 15.32 -15.27 -29.40
CA ILE A 85 16.73 -14.97 -29.08
C ILE A 85 17.64 -15.33 -30.25
N ASP A 86 17.30 -16.37 -31.02
CA ASP A 86 18.13 -16.88 -32.12
C ASP A 86 17.97 -16.06 -33.41
N THR A 87 16.71 -15.68 -33.72
CA THR A 87 16.39 -15.00 -34.99
C THR A 87 16.23 -13.49 -34.82
N GLY A 88 16.11 -12.97 -33.58
CA GLY A 88 15.80 -11.56 -33.29
C GLY A 88 14.39 -11.14 -33.74
N LYS A 89 13.53 -12.07 -34.21
CA LYS A 89 12.18 -11.76 -34.63
C LYS A 89 11.31 -11.40 -33.44
N GLN A 90 10.54 -10.33 -33.59
CA GLN A 90 9.64 -9.83 -32.58
C GLN A 90 8.18 -9.99 -32.96
N TRP A 91 7.33 -10.23 -31.99
CA TRP A 91 5.86 -10.25 -32.13
C TRP A 91 5.17 -9.83 -30.83
N PRO A 92 3.98 -9.20 -30.91
CA PRO A 92 3.21 -8.83 -29.73
C PRO A 92 2.71 -10.07 -28.99
N VAL A 93 2.64 -10.01 -27.66
CA VAL A 93 2.08 -11.10 -26.84
C VAL A 93 0.54 -11.10 -26.83
N ALA A 94 -0.11 -9.99 -27.19
CA ALA A 94 -1.55 -9.78 -27.13
C ALA A 94 -2.39 -10.91 -27.77
N PRO A 95 -2.05 -11.50 -28.95
CA PRO A 95 -2.84 -12.57 -29.55
C PRO A 95 -2.98 -13.84 -28.70
N TRP A 96 -2.06 -14.04 -27.75
CA TRP A 96 -2.06 -15.17 -26.82
C TRP A 96 -3.01 -14.98 -25.65
N PHE A 97 -3.47 -13.76 -25.40
CA PHE A 97 -4.36 -13.43 -24.31
C PHE A 97 -5.81 -13.31 -24.78
N LYS A 98 -6.72 -13.74 -23.92
CA LYS A 98 -8.15 -13.47 -24.02
C LYS A 98 -8.54 -12.64 -22.80
N VAL A 99 -8.92 -11.40 -23.03
CA VAL A 99 -9.40 -10.48 -22.00
C VAL A 99 -10.92 -10.47 -22.04
N THR A 100 -11.54 -10.73 -20.90
CA THR A 100 -12.99 -10.64 -20.71
C THR A 100 -13.32 -9.65 -19.62
N GLU A 101 -14.58 -9.39 -19.35
CA GLU A 101 -15.00 -8.50 -18.26
C GLU A 101 -14.54 -9.00 -16.88
N ARG A 102 -14.44 -10.31 -16.68
CA ARG A 102 -14.22 -10.94 -15.36
C ARG A 102 -12.83 -11.49 -15.16
N GLU A 103 -12.12 -11.83 -16.25
CA GLU A 103 -10.86 -12.55 -16.19
C GLU A 103 -9.98 -12.29 -17.41
N ILE A 104 -8.70 -12.56 -17.26
CA ILE A 104 -7.71 -12.59 -18.33
C ILE A 104 -7.15 -14.01 -18.39
N VAL A 105 -7.13 -14.61 -19.57
CA VAL A 105 -6.60 -15.96 -19.81
C VAL A 105 -5.46 -15.89 -20.81
N CYS A 106 -4.32 -16.49 -20.50
CA CYS A 106 -3.27 -16.76 -21.47
C CYS A 106 -3.48 -18.16 -22.05
N LYS A 107 -3.85 -18.22 -23.34
CA LYS A 107 -4.19 -19.48 -24.04
C LYS A 107 -3.00 -20.43 -24.17
N HIS A 108 -1.81 -19.88 -24.17
CA HIS A 108 -0.57 -20.63 -24.40
C HIS A 108 -0.15 -21.45 -23.16
N THR A 109 -0.27 -20.87 -21.97
CA THR A 109 0.12 -21.51 -20.70
C THR A 109 -1.07 -22.00 -19.89
N ASP A 110 -2.29 -21.77 -20.36
CA ASP A 110 -3.54 -21.95 -19.61
C ASP A 110 -3.55 -21.18 -18.28
N SER A 111 -2.91 -20.01 -18.27
CA SER A 111 -2.85 -19.14 -17.11
C SER A 111 -4.11 -18.30 -16.98
N LEU A 112 -4.48 -18.00 -15.73
CA LEU A 112 -5.71 -17.29 -15.37
C LEU A 112 -5.40 -16.13 -14.42
N CYS A 113 -5.89 -14.93 -14.73
CA CYS A 113 -5.93 -13.80 -13.80
C CYS A 113 -7.37 -13.39 -13.54
N ILE A 114 -7.75 -13.27 -12.26
CA ILE A 114 -9.08 -12.82 -11.81
C ILE A 114 -8.99 -11.61 -10.89
N PHE A 115 -10.12 -10.91 -10.71
CA PHE A 115 -10.23 -9.68 -9.93
C PHE A 115 -11.24 -9.85 -8.81
N LYS A 116 -10.83 -9.65 -7.55
CA LYS A 116 -11.65 -9.89 -6.34
C LYS A 116 -11.52 -8.76 -5.32
N GLY A 117 -12.66 -8.28 -4.79
CA GLY A 117 -12.70 -7.48 -3.56
C GLY A 117 -12.69 -8.38 -2.32
N LEU A 118 -12.19 -7.88 -1.20
CA LEU A 118 -12.20 -8.61 0.07
C LEU A 118 -13.30 -8.13 1.02
N GLN A 119 -13.80 -6.91 0.83
CA GLN A 119 -14.89 -6.37 1.63
C GLN A 119 -16.17 -7.20 1.43
N ASN A 120 -16.84 -7.54 2.51
CA ASN A 120 -18.09 -8.32 2.53
C ASN A 120 -17.98 -9.76 2.00
N HIS A 121 -16.79 -10.30 1.79
CA HIS A 121 -16.66 -11.70 1.42
C HIS A 121 -16.80 -12.64 2.62
N THR A 122 -17.59 -13.69 2.43
CA THR A 122 -17.67 -14.79 3.36
C THR A 122 -16.39 -15.64 3.29
N ALA A 123 -16.05 -16.35 4.36
CA ALA A 123 -14.93 -17.30 4.35
C ALA A 123 -14.98 -18.26 3.13
N THR A 124 -16.17 -18.59 2.63
CA THR A 124 -16.39 -19.46 1.46
C THR A 124 -15.90 -18.81 0.16
N SER A 125 -16.08 -17.50 -0.03
CA SER A 125 -15.65 -16.82 -1.26
C SER A 125 -14.15 -16.62 -1.33
N ILE A 126 -13.48 -16.47 -0.18
CA ILE A 126 -12.01 -16.39 -0.10
C ILE A 126 -11.39 -17.78 -0.33
N LYS A 127 -12.03 -18.86 0.17
CA LYS A 127 -11.61 -20.24 -0.08
C LYS A 127 -11.53 -20.58 -1.57
N SER A 128 -12.30 -19.93 -2.43
CA SER A 128 -12.23 -20.14 -3.89
C SER A 128 -10.86 -19.76 -4.49
N LEU A 129 -9.99 -19.07 -3.75
CA LEU A 129 -8.65 -18.67 -4.14
C LEU A 129 -7.55 -19.68 -3.75
N GLU A 130 -7.89 -20.78 -3.07
CA GLU A 130 -6.92 -21.77 -2.57
C GLU A 130 -6.01 -22.37 -3.66
N GLY A 131 -6.48 -22.47 -4.89
CA GLY A 131 -5.70 -23.00 -6.01
C GLY A 131 -4.85 -21.96 -6.75
N PHE A 132 -4.79 -20.74 -6.25
CA PHE A 132 -4.00 -19.66 -6.86
C PHE A 132 -2.59 -19.62 -6.27
N ASN A 133 -1.59 -19.46 -7.15
CA ASN A 133 -0.18 -19.42 -6.77
C ASN A 133 0.41 -18.01 -6.79
N ARG A 134 -0.37 -17.01 -7.21
CA ARG A 134 -0.02 -15.59 -7.11
C ARG A 134 -1.21 -14.80 -6.59
N ALA A 135 -0.92 -13.85 -5.70
CA ALA A 135 -1.87 -12.84 -5.27
C ALA A 135 -1.24 -11.45 -5.42
N TRP A 136 -1.94 -10.52 -6.04
CA TRP A 136 -1.52 -9.13 -6.06
C TRP A 136 -2.53 -8.26 -5.31
N TYR A 137 -2.13 -7.80 -4.12
CA TYR A 137 -2.88 -6.86 -3.29
C TYR A 137 -2.55 -5.44 -3.73
N GLU A 138 -3.43 -4.83 -4.49
CA GLU A 138 -3.28 -3.48 -4.99
C GLU A 138 -4.01 -2.49 -4.09
N GLU A 139 -3.43 -1.29 -3.89
CA GLU A 139 -3.88 -0.33 -2.86
C GLU A 139 -3.99 -0.94 -1.46
N SER A 140 -2.97 -1.72 -1.07
CA SER A 140 -3.02 -2.51 0.16
C SER A 140 -3.04 -1.69 1.45
N GLN A 141 -2.80 -0.37 1.41
CA GLN A 141 -3.04 0.52 2.56
C GLN A 141 -4.52 0.56 2.99
N SER A 142 -5.44 0.18 2.10
CA SER A 142 -6.87 0.13 2.42
C SER A 142 -7.33 -1.19 3.04
N LEU A 143 -6.46 -2.22 3.09
CA LEU A 143 -6.81 -3.53 3.64
C LEU A 143 -7.08 -3.45 5.13
N THR A 144 -8.20 -4.03 5.56
CA THR A 144 -8.45 -4.23 6.99
C THR A 144 -7.60 -5.38 7.53
N GLN A 145 -7.31 -5.38 8.84
CA GLN A 145 -6.61 -6.49 9.49
C GLN A 145 -7.31 -7.83 9.22
N ARG A 146 -8.64 -7.84 9.31
CA ARG A 146 -9.45 -9.03 9.02
C ARG A 146 -9.24 -9.54 7.59
N SER A 147 -9.22 -8.65 6.61
CA SER A 147 -9.02 -9.02 5.21
C SER A 147 -7.63 -9.63 5.01
N LEU A 148 -6.61 -9.05 5.63
CA LEU A 148 -5.23 -9.53 5.58
C LEU A 148 -5.11 -10.92 6.21
N ASP A 149 -5.63 -11.11 7.44
CA ASP A 149 -5.60 -12.37 8.19
C ASP A 149 -6.34 -13.51 7.50
N MET A 150 -7.39 -13.20 6.74
CA MET A 150 -8.14 -14.21 5.99
C MET A 150 -7.52 -14.54 4.64
N ALA A 151 -7.00 -13.54 3.94
CA ALA A 151 -6.52 -13.72 2.58
C ALA A 151 -5.11 -14.33 2.51
N THR A 152 -4.16 -13.87 3.33
CA THR A 152 -2.77 -14.34 3.25
C THR A 152 -2.59 -15.85 3.47
N PRO A 153 -3.28 -16.53 4.41
CA PRO A 153 -3.15 -17.98 4.57
C PRO A 153 -3.91 -18.79 3.52
N THR A 154 -4.78 -18.16 2.74
CA THR A 154 -5.54 -18.84 1.68
C THR A 154 -4.65 -19.23 0.50
N PHE A 155 -3.65 -18.43 0.18
CA PHE A 155 -2.67 -18.72 -0.86
C PHE A 155 -1.59 -19.64 -0.32
N ARG A 156 -1.80 -20.96 -0.41
CA ARG A 156 -0.95 -22.00 0.20
C ARG A 156 -0.38 -23.04 -0.75
N VAL A 157 -0.53 -22.83 -2.06
CA VAL A 157 0.14 -23.65 -3.06
C VAL A 157 1.66 -23.52 -2.90
N ALA A 158 2.40 -24.60 -3.08
CA ALA A 158 3.86 -24.55 -3.01
C ALA A 158 4.44 -23.53 -4.01
N GLY A 159 5.39 -22.71 -3.57
CA GLY A 159 5.97 -21.64 -4.37
C GLY A 159 5.07 -20.42 -4.57
N THR A 160 3.99 -20.30 -3.78
CA THR A 160 3.13 -19.11 -3.80
C THR A 160 3.90 -17.85 -3.46
N GLN A 161 3.66 -16.79 -4.26
CA GLN A 161 4.10 -15.44 -3.97
C GLN A 161 2.90 -14.51 -3.83
N GLN A 162 3.00 -13.60 -2.86
CA GLN A 162 1.97 -12.60 -2.56
C GLN A 162 2.59 -11.22 -2.69
N TRP A 163 2.10 -10.44 -3.61
CA TRP A 163 2.62 -9.14 -4.01
C TRP A 163 1.76 -8.03 -3.44
N PHE A 164 2.37 -7.02 -2.85
CA PHE A 164 1.67 -5.89 -2.22
C PHE A 164 2.19 -4.58 -2.80
N SER A 165 1.27 -3.73 -3.25
CA SER A 165 1.59 -2.39 -3.73
C SER A 165 0.74 -1.35 -3.02
N TRP A 166 1.40 -0.36 -2.39
CA TRP A 166 0.67 0.69 -1.67
C TRP A 166 1.41 2.01 -1.57
N ASN A 167 0.64 3.06 -1.32
CA ASN A 167 1.14 4.34 -0.87
C ASN A 167 0.88 4.41 0.64
N PRO A 168 1.90 4.53 1.51
CA PRO A 168 1.71 4.60 2.95
C PRO A 168 0.74 5.73 3.34
N ASP A 169 -0.22 5.43 4.21
CA ASP A 169 -1.11 6.44 4.79
C ASP A 169 -0.80 6.61 6.28
N LEU A 170 -1.10 5.61 7.10
CA LEU A 170 -0.77 5.61 8.52
C LEU A 170 0.25 4.51 8.83
N GLU A 171 1.14 4.77 9.78
CA GLU A 171 2.10 3.77 10.26
C GLU A 171 1.40 2.55 10.90
N THR A 172 0.18 2.77 11.40
CA THR A 172 -0.69 1.75 11.99
C THR A 172 -1.52 0.98 10.99
N ASP A 173 -1.43 1.26 9.69
CA ASP A 173 -2.16 0.51 8.69
C ASP A 173 -1.71 -0.96 8.69
N PRO A 174 -2.65 -1.93 8.61
CA PRO A 174 -2.34 -3.34 8.75
C PRO A 174 -1.21 -3.83 7.84
N VAL A 175 -1.15 -3.36 6.59
CA VAL A 175 -0.08 -3.73 5.65
C VAL A 175 1.27 -3.17 6.06
N ASP A 176 1.32 -1.95 6.59
CA ASP A 176 2.58 -1.34 7.05
C ASP A 176 3.08 -2.05 8.31
N VAL A 177 2.20 -2.36 9.27
CA VAL A 177 2.53 -3.17 10.45
C VAL A 177 3.04 -4.55 10.04
N PHE A 178 2.36 -5.23 9.13
CA PHE A 178 2.73 -6.57 8.62
C PHE A 178 4.14 -6.60 8.03
N PHE A 179 4.47 -5.65 7.15
CA PHE A 179 5.79 -5.59 6.54
C PHE A 179 6.87 -5.03 7.45
N ASN A 180 6.59 -3.95 8.19
CA ASN A 180 7.60 -3.32 9.05
C ASN A 180 8.03 -4.25 10.18
N THR A 181 7.11 -5.00 10.79
CA THR A 181 7.43 -6.02 11.81
C THR A 181 8.33 -7.11 11.24
N ALA A 182 7.94 -7.71 10.11
CA ALA A 182 8.72 -8.77 9.47
C ALA A 182 10.13 -8.32 9.07
N ILE A 183 10.27 -7.09 8.55
CA ILE A 183 11.59 -6.53 8.20
C ILE A 183 12.43 -6.27 9.45
N ALA A 184 11.84 -5.76 10.54
CA ALA A 184 12.54 -5.54 11.80
C ALA A 184 13.03 -6.87 12.43
N GLU A 185 12.27 -7.94 12.24
CA GLU A 185 12.61 -9.30 12.70
C GLU A 185 13.54 -10.06 11.73
N ASN A 186 13.89 -9.47 10.59
CA ASN A 186 14.66 -10.12 9.52
C ASN A 186 14.01 -11.41 8.99
N ASP A 187 12.68 -11.43 8.87
CA ASP A 187 11.93 -12.58 8.37
C ASP A 187 12.37 -12.91 6.92
N PRO A 188 12.90 -14.15 6.67
CA PRO A 188 13.38 -14.54 5.36
C PRO A 188 12.28 -14.63 4.29
N ASP A 189 11.01 -14.69 4.67
CA ASP A 189 9.89 -14.79 3.74
C ASP A 189 9.46 -13.43 3.14
N PHE A 190 10.06 -12.31 3.61
CA PHE A 190 9.68 -10.97 3.19
C PHE A 190 10.76 -10.26 2.37
N THR A 191 10.31 -9.58 1.32
CA THR A 191 11.11 -8.58 0.57
C THR A 191 10.29 -7.29 0.48
N LEU A 192 10.89 -6.17 0.85
CA LEU A 192 10.26 -4.85 0.79
C LEU A 192 11.18 -3.87 0.06
N VAL A 193 10.62 -3.13 -0.90
CA VAL A 193 11.29 -1.98 -1.52
C VAL A 193 10.47 -0.71 -1.33
N THR A 194 11.16 0.41 -1.19
CA THR A 194 10.53 1.74 -1.21
C THR A 194 10.82 2.40 -2.55
N VAL A 195 9.78 2.81 -3.28
CA VAL A 195 9.88 3.36 -4.63
C VAL A 195 9.04 4.62 -4.75
N ASN A 196 9.65 5.70 -5.14
CA ASN A 196 9.02 7.01 -5.26
C ASN A 196 9.14 7.57 -6.70
N TYR A 197 8.63 8.76 -6.95
CA TYR A 197 8.63 9.37 -8.29
C TYR A 197 10.02 9.55 -8.88
N TRP A 198 11.07 9.77 -8.06
CA TRP A 198 12.46 9.91 -8.53
C TRP A 198 13.08 8.60 -9.01
N ASP A 199 12.52 7.46 -8.62
CA ASP A 199 12.92 6.14 -9.08
C ASP A 199 12.24 5.75 -10.39
N ASN A 200 11.28 6.57 -10.86
CA ASN A 200 10.50 6.32 -12.06
C ASN A 200 11.10 7.05 -13.27
N PRO A 201 11.75 6.37 -14.21
CA PRO A 201 12.34 7.01 -15.39
C PRO A 201 11.29 7.57 -16.37
N TRP A 202 10.01 7.20 -16.23
CA TRP A 202 8.90 7.69 -17.06
C TRP A 202 8.06 8.75 -16.36
N PHE A 203 8.58 9.40 -15.30
CA PHE A 203 7.86 10.44 -14.59
C PHE A 203 7.64 11.65 -15.49
N ASP A 204 6.38 11.86 -15.90
CA ASP A 204 6.00 12.85 -16.91
C ASP A 204 5.97 14.30 -16.39
N ALA A 205 5.99 15.25 -17.33
CA ALA A 205 6.05 16.67 -17.01
C ALA A 205 4.76 17.21 -16.34
N GLY A 206 3.58 16.68 -16.69
CA GLY A 206 2.31 17.09 -16.11
C GLY A 206 2.22 16.70 -14.64
N THR A 207 2.48 15.42 -14.35
CA THR A 207 2.53 14.90 -12.99
C THR A 207 3.61 15.59 -12.14
N ARG A 208 4.76 15.95 -12.76
CA ARG A 208 5.81 16.74 -12.11
C ARG A 208 5.32 18.12 -11.71
N ALA A 209 4.55 18.81 -12.55
CA ALA A 209 3.99 20.11 -12.23
C ALA A 209 3.04 20.07 -11.04
N ASP A 210 2.23 19.00 -10.92
CA ASP A 210 1.35 18.78 -9.77
C ASP A 210 2.15 18.52 -8.49
N MET A 211 3.17 17.70 -8.55
CA MET A 211 4.09 17.43 -7.44
C MET A 211 4.76 18.71 -6.95
N GLU A 212 5.33 19.52 -7.85
CA GLU A 212 5.97 20.78 -7.49
C GLU A 212 4.98 21.80 -6.91
N ARG A 213 3.72 21.78 -7.35
CA ARG A 213 2.65 22.61 -6.78
C ARG A 213 2.36 22.19 -5.33
N ASP A 214 2.19 20.89 -5.06
CA ASP A 214 1.98 20.37 -3.71
C ASP A 214 3.18 20.73 -2.81
N LYS A 215 4.42 20.54 -3.27
CA LYS A 215 5.64 20.86 -2.54
C LYS A 215 5.72 22.32 -2.09
N ARG A 216 5.25 23.25 -2.95
CA ARG A 216 5.25 24.68 -2.61
C ARG A 216 4.10 25.08 -1.68
N ARG A 217 2.93 24.43 -1.80
CA ARG A 217 1.72 24.85 -1.10
C ARG A 217 1.53 24.14 0.24
N ASP A 218 1.92 22.88 0.31
CA ASP A 218 1.74 22.03 1.48
C ASP A 218 2.84 20.97 1.50
N TYR A 219 3.92 21.28 2.21
CA TYR A 219 5.10 20.43 2.26
C TYR A 219 4.83 19.08 2.95
N ASP A 220 3.97 19.04 3.98
CA ASP A 220 3.61 17.78 4.64
C ASP A 220 2.78 16.89 3.71
N LYS A 221 1.86 17.46 2.94
CA LYS A 221 1.15 16.75 1.86
C LYS A 221 2.12 16.22 0.80
N TYR A 222 3.12 17.00 0.38
CA TYR A 222 4.16 16.57 -0.55
C TYR A 222 4.94 15.36 0.00
N LEU A 223 5.37 15.41 1.26
CA LEU A 223 6.07 14.30 1.90
C LEU A 223 5.22 13.02 1.95
N TRP A 224 3.95 13.15 2.27
CA TRP A 224 3.00 12.03 2.30
C TRP A 224 2.72 11.48 0.90
N ILE A 225 2.20 12.32 0.00
CA ILE A 225 1.69 11.87 -1.31
C ILE A 225 2.81 11.44 -2.27
N TRP A 226 3.93 12.19 -2.29
CA TRP A 226 4.97 12.02 -3.30
C TRP A 226 6.24 11.33 -2.81
N CYS A 227 6.55 11.47 -1.52
CA CYS A 227 7.75 10.86 -0.92
C CYS A 227 7.45 9.58 -0.14
N GLY A 228 6.18 9.15 -0.04
CA GLY A 228 5.81 7.90 0.62
C GLY A 228 6.02 7.91 2.15
N GLN A 229 6.05 9.09 2.76
CA GLN A 229 6.03 9.21 4.21
C GLN A 229 4.61 9.00 4.75
N TYR A 230 4.50 8.63 6.00
CA TYR A 230 3.20 8.54 6.64
C TYR A 230 2.55 9.91 6.78
N ARG A 231 1.24 9.93 6.63
CA ARG A 231 0.45 11.15 6.80
C ARG A 231 0.52 11.59 8.24
N LYS A 232 1.02 12.79 8.44
CA LYS A 232 0.90 13.42 9.75
C LYS A 232 -0.57 13.74 10.01
N ASN A 233 -1.09 13.28 11.13
CA ASN A 233 -2.48 13.52 11.55
C ASN A 233 -2.73 15.00 11.86
N SER A 234 -2.59 15.89 10.89
CA SER A 234 -2.93 17.32 11.07
C SER A 234 -4.46 17.56 11.14
N ALA A 235 -5.27 16.62 10.60
CA ALA A 235 -6.73 16.75 10.61
C ALA A 235 -7.37 16.32 11.95
N ALA A 236 -6.71 15.44 12.73
CA ALA A 236 -7.12 15.09 14.07
C ALA A 236 -6.56 16.08 15.12
N GLN A 237 -5.57 16.90 14.77
CA GLN A 237 -5.08 17.96 15.65
C GLN A 237 -6.06 19.14 15.64
N VAL A 238 -6.84 19.25 16.69
CA VAL A 238 -7.68 20.44 16.95
C VAL A 238 -6.80 21.70 17.04
N PHE A 239 -5.57 21.56 17.49
CA PHE A 239 -4.60 22.65 17.60
C PHE A 239 -3.40 22.42 16.67
N LYS A 240 -3.26 23.27 15.63
CA LYS A 240 -2.18 23.18 14.64
C LYS A 240 -0.82 23.73 15.11
N HIS A 241 -0.81 24.49 16.20
CA HIS A 241 0.38 25.18 16.73
C HIS A 241 0.59 24.80 18.19
N VAL A 242 0.87 23.52 18.44
CA VAL A 242 1.20 23.02 19.76
C VAL A 242 2.71 23.00 19.93
N LYS A 243 3.19 23.55 21.05
CA LYS A 243 4.56 23.39 21.51
C LYS A 243 4.54 22.51 22.76
N VAL A 244 5.19 21.37 22.71
CA VAL A 244 5.31 20.46 23.84
C VAL A 244 6.67 20.71 24.49
N GLU A 245 6.64 21.29 25.70
CA GLU A 245 7.84 21.55 26.50
C GLU A 245 7.48 21.51 27.98
N PRO A 246 8.39 21.12 28.88
CA PRO A 246 8.18 21.25 30.29
C PRO A 246 8.01 22.71 30.67
N PHE A 247 7.01 23.01 31.52
CA PHE A 247 6.82 24.33 32.08
C PHE A 247 6.20 24.22 33.47
N GLU A 248 6.49 25.20 34.32
CA GLU A 248 5.89 25.36 35.66
C GLU A 248 4.75 26.36 35.59
N LEU A 249 3.85 26.30 36.59
CA LEU A 249 2.82 27.31 36.73
C LEU A 249 3.49 28.68 36.95
N PRO A 250 3.01 29.74 36.28
CA PRO A 250 3.56 31.07 36.48
C PRO A 250 3.44 31.53 37.90
N ASP A 251 4.53 31.91 38.54
CA ASP A 251 4.61 32.50 39.89
C ASP A 251 5.00 33.99 39.78
N ASP A 252 4.19 34.76 39.07
CA ASP A 252 4.43 36.17 38.77
C ASP A 252 3.43 37.10 39.46
N GLY A 253 2.74 36.60 40.49
CA GLY A 253 1.78 37.36 41.28
C GLY A 253 0.40 37.51 40.62
N TYR A 254 0.19 36.98 39.45
CA TYR A 254 -1.14 36.92 38.83
C TYR A 254 -1.85 35.62 39.21
N GLN A 255 -3.12 35.74 39.59
CA GLN A 255 -3.95 34.57 39.89
C GLN A 255 -4.24 33.79 38.61
N VAL A 256 -3.75 32.55 38.55
CA VAL A 256 -4.04 31.63 37.45
C VAL A 256 -5.35 30.88 37.77
N VAL A 257 -6.33 31.00 36.89
CA VAL A 257 -7.56 30.20 36.96
C VAL A 257 -7.33 28.88 36.24
N LEU A 258 -7.31 27.78 36.99
CA LEU A 258 -7.22 26.43 36.43
C LEU A 258 -8.60 25.98 35.99
N LEU A 259 -8.64 25.47 34.75
CA LEU A 259 -9.82 24.87 34.12
C LEU A 259 -9.58 23.37 34.01
N GLY A 260 -10.54 22.59 34.45
CA GLY A 260 -10.52 21.11 34.30
C GLY A 260 -11.55 20.66 33.29
N GLY A 261 -11.21 19.64 32.53
CA GLY A 261 -12.12 18.92 31.65
C GLY A 261 -11.78 17.44 31.64
N ALA A 262 -12.81 16.61 31.53
CA ALA A 262 -12.63 15.16 31.37
C ALA A 262 -13.59 14.64 30.33
N ASP A 263 -13.12 13.64 29.56
CA ASP A 263 -13.90 12.84 28.63
C ASP A 263 -13.70 11.37 28.98
N TRP A 264 -14.82 10.67 29.19
CA TRP A 264 -14.79 9.28 29.64
C TRP A 264 -14.86 8.35 28.45
N GLY A 265 -13.77 7.63 28.20
CA GLY A 265 -13.72 6.59 27.21
C GLY A 265 -14.48 5.33 27.64
N PHE A 266 -15.03 4.60 26.66
CA PHE A 266 -15.67 3.32 26.88
C PHE A 266 -14.95 2.23 26.08
N SER A 267 -14.57 1.14 26.74
CA SER A 267 -13.91 -0.01 26.13
C SER A 267 -12.54 0.31 25.48
N VAL A 268 -12.53 0.62 24.18
CA VAL A 268 -11.31 0.92 23.42
C VAL A 268 -11.01 2.42 23.30
N ASP A 269 -11.97 3.25 23.69
CA ASP A 269 -11.79 4.70 23.68
C ASP A 269 -11.02 5.16 24.93
N PRO A 270 -10.09 6.10 24.81
CA PRO A 270 -9.34 6.57 25.95
C PRO A 270 -10.18 7.45 26.88
N THR A 271 -10.02 7.28 28.17
CA THR A 271 -10.42 8.27 29.18
C THR A 271 -9.36 9.34 29.24
N VAL A 272 -9.77 10.60 29.10
CA VAL A 272 -8.87 11.76 29.12
C VAL A 272 -9.31 12.75 30.20
N ALA A 273 -8.38 13.22 30.99
CA ALA A 273 -8.61 14.32 31.93
C ALA A 273 -7.50 15.37 31.77
N LEU A 274 -7.88 16.63 31.70
CA LEU A 274 -6.97 17.74 31.47
C LEU A 274 -7.11 18.79 32.56
N ILE A 275 -5.98 19.39 32.99
CA ILE A 275 -5.94 20.64 33.70
C ILE A 275 -5.22 21.67 32.85
N CYS A 276 -5.88 22.77 32.56
CA CYS A 276 -5.35 23.81 31.71
C CYS A 276 -5.65 25.23 32.23
N PHE A 277 -5.02 26.23 31.65
CA PHE A 277 -5.31 27.64 31.89
C PHE A 277 -5.09 28.46 30.61
N ILE A 278 -5.68 29.65 30.58
CA ILE A 278 -5.52 30.58 29.47
C ILE A 278 -4.74 31.81 29.93
N ARG A 279 -3.71 32.17 29.14
CA ARG A 279 -2.94 33.38 29.39
C ARG A 279 -2.49 34.00 28.06
N GLY A 280 -2.72 35.29 27.90
CA GLY A 280 -2.31 36.04 26.71
C GLY A 280 -2.78 35.43 25.39
N ARG A 281 -4.05 34.98 25.31
CA ARG A 281 -4.66 34.27 24.16
C ARG A 281 -4.01 32.92 23.81
N LYS A 282 -3.26 32.33 24.72
CA LYS A 282 -2.69 30.99 24.61
C LYS A 282 -3.31 30.08 25.64
N LEU A 283 -3.63 28.85 25.21
CA LEU A 283 -4.06 27.77 26.09
C LEU A 283 -2.81 27.00 26.54
N PHE A 284 -2.68 26.76 27.81
CA PHE A 284 -1.62 25.95 28.40
C PHE A 284 -2.25 24.70 29.03
N ILE A 285 -1.89 23.51 28.52
CA ILE A 285 -2.25 22.23 29.14
C ILE A 285 -1.15 21.90 30.12
N TRP A 286 -1.45 22.03 31.44
CA TRP A 286 -0.47 21.87 32.49
C TRP A 286 -0.34 20.39 32.91
N ARG A 287 -1.48 19.69 33.01
CA ARG A 287 -1.49 18.26 33.32
C ARG A 287 -2.50 17.54 32.43
N GLU A 288 -2.14 16.32 32.10
CA GLU A 288 -2.95 15.42 31.26
C GLU A 288 -2.89 14.01 31.85
N VAL A 289 -4.03 13.33 31.86
CA VAL A 289 -4.15 11.89 32.02
C VAL A 289 -4.79 11.33 30.76
N TYR A 290 -4.21 10.29 30.20
CA TYR A 290 -4.71 9.60 29.04
C TYR A 290 -4.59 8.11 29.28
N GLU A 291 -5.70 7.39 29.40
CA GLU A 291 -5.70 5.97 29.73
C GLU A 291 -6.82 5.24 28.97
N VAL A 292 -6.48 4.11 28.37
CA VAL A 292 -7.44 3.23 27.65
C VAL A 292 -7.85 2.10 28.59
N GLY A 293 -9.15 1.81 28.66
CA GLY A 293 -9.68 0.75 29.52
C GLY A 293 -9.74 1.13 31.01
N CYS A 294 -9.83 2.43 31.33
CA CYS A 294 -10.02 2.91 32.68
C CYS A 294 -11.36 2.40 33.25
N GLU A 295 -11.31 1.67 34.37
CA GLU A 295 -12.52 1.27 35.09
C GLU A 295 -12.97 2.47 35.96
N ILE A 296 -14.27 2.73 35.95
CA ILE A 296 -14.90 3.76 36.82
C ILE A 296 -15.34 3.05 38.09
N ASP A 297 -14.53 3.09 39.11
CA ASP A 297 -14.87 2.66 40.48
C ASP A 297 -15.42 3.82 41.30
#